data_ee02bc06637afb3411b3d2fc0c00127a
#
_entry.id   ee02bc06637afb3411b3d2fc0c00127a
#
_cell.length_a   1.000
_cell.length_b   1.000
_cell.length_c   1.000
_cell.angle_alpha   90.00
_cell.angle_beta   90.00
_cell.angle_gamma   90.00
#
_symmetry.space_group_name_H-M   'P 1'
#
loop_
_entity.id
_entity.type
_entity.pdbx_description
1 polymer ?
#
loop_
_entity_poly.entity_id
_entity_poly.type
_entity_poly.pdbx_seq_one_letter_code
_entity_poly.pdbx_strand_id
1 'polypeptide(L)'
;MPRYVMLMRYHSDGLKAFKAQPERILEIHDALSRWEAKVLHSYNLLGDWDQMTVFDAPDNFKAYRATLAQEFGTTAETEILPTIDQDLFAKLIAQEAGTVGPHTWQISLWAKLARLAFRHHAYGQWVYPYCKPFTITGREKFRSIHGPCIVVANHTSHMDALVLHCSLPQRIRWNIYSGAAADRWFIKGRKELVMQPWYQSLAMGTFPIQRGGGSRALEYPRWLLDKGCNLIIFPEGTRSTSRSMAKFRHGVSILALEKKVPVVPVFLTGLKQLRPKGSREIFPGPVGAHIQDPIYFPEGTEVPEATRMIYDSLNAVHTRVNQYGDEAAHPDWRPPAGAGEGASAAPA
;
A
#
# COMPACT_ATOMS: atom_id res chain seq x y z
N MET A 1 -31.75 7.15 5.01
CA MET A 1 -32.29 7.76 3.76
C MET A 1 -31.11 8.00 2.82
N PRO A 2 -31.30 7.78 1.51
CA PRO A 2 -30.27 8.15 0.53
C PRO A 2 -29.98 9.66 0.57
N ARG A 3 -28.73 10.01 0.33
CA ARG A 3 -28.25 11.39 0.33
C ARG A 3 -28.03 11.90 -1.10
N TYR A 4 -28.34 13.15 -1.34
CA TYR A 4 -28.24 13.81 -2.64
C TYR A 4 -27.55 15.15 -2.50
N VAL A 5 -26.91 15.58 -3.59
CA VAL A 5 -26.43 16.95 -3.78
C VAL A 5 -27.21 17.55 -4.91
N MET A 6 -27.81 18.70 -4.68
CA MET A 6 -28.43 19.53 -5.69
C MET A 6 -27.51 20.72 -5.98
N LEU A 7 -27.12 20.88 -7.22
CA LEU A 7 -26.41 22.03 -7.74
C LEU A 7 -27.41 22.94 -8.45
N MET A 8 -27.31 24.23 -8.23
CA MET A 8 -28.22 25.23 -8.80
C MET A 8 -27.42 26.34 -9.47
N ARG A 9 -27.83 26.71 -10.68
CA ARG A 9 -27.35 27.88 -11.41
C ARG A 9 -28.53 28.81 -11.65
N TYR A 10 -28.46 30.02 -11.12
CA TYR A 10 -29.55 30.98 -11.23
C TYR A 10 -29.57 31.65 -12.61
N HIS A 11 -30.75 31.74 -13.20
CA HIS A 11 -30.95 32.58 -14.36
C HIS A 11 -30.93 34.07 -14.00
N SER A 12 -30.72 34.94 -14.99
CA SER A 12 -30.67 36.39 -14.78
C SER A 12 -31.90 36.94 -14.04
N ASP A 13 -33.09 36.40 -14.32
CA ASP A 13 -34.34 36.81 -13.70
C ASP A 13 -34.48 36.23 -12.29
N GLY A 14 -33.97 35.07 -12.02
CA GLY A 14 -33.86 34.52 -10.66
C GLY A 14 -32.97 35.35 -9.78
N LEU A 15 -31.80 35.79 -10.26
CA LEU A 15 -30.91 36.69 -9.53
C LEU A 15 -31.53 38.05 -9.24
N LYS A 16 -32.34 38.59 -10.18
CA LYS A 16 -33.11 39.84 -9.93
C LYS A 16 -34.14 39.65 -8.82
N ALA A 17 -34.87 38.53 -8.84
CA ALA A 17 -35.85 38.20 -7.81
C ALA A 17 -35.21 38.04 -6.42
N PHE A 18 -34.07 37.37 -6.32
CA PHE A 18 -33.35 37.25 -5.04
C PHE A 18 -32.73 38.54 -4.55
N LYS A 19 -32.30 39.44 -5.45
CA LYS A 19 -31.87 40.80 -5.06
C LYS A 19 -33.01 41.61 -4.51
N ALA A 20 -34.24 41.43 -5.02
CA ALA A 20 -35.43 42.12 -4.54
C ALA A 20 -35.95 41.56 -3.19
N GLN A 21 -35.81 40.22 -2.99
CA GLN A 21 -36.28 39.49 -1.80
C GLN A 21 -35.27 38.38 -1.42
N PRO A 22 -34.21 38.71 -0.65
CA PRO A 22 -33.15 37.76 -0.33
C PRO A 22 -33.62 36.53 0.46
N GLU A 23 -34.69 36.67 1.25
CA GLU A 23 -35.32 35.59 2.01
C GLU A 23 -35.86 34.45 1.13
N ARG A 24 -36.13 34.68 -0.13
CA ARG A 24 -36.57 33.64 -1.08
C ARG A 24 -35.56 32.54 -1.29
N ILE A 25 -34.29 32.76 -0.98
CA ILE A 25 -33.28 31.70 -0.97
C ILE A 25 -33.65 30.59 0.01
N LEU A 26 -34.32 30.91 1.11
CA LEU A 26 -34.76 29.95 2.13
C LEU A 26 -36.01 29.16 1.69
N GLU A 27 -36.80 29.66 0.73
CA GLU A 27 -37.96 28.97 0.16
C GLU A 27 -37.56 27.61 -0.50
N ILE A 28 -36.28 27.49 -0.89
CA ILE A 28 -35.71 26.24 -1.43
C ILE A 28 -35.82 25.13 -0.38
N HIS A 29 -35.56 25.40 0.88
CA HIS A 29 -35.65 24.44 1.95
C HIS A 29 -37.09 23.97 2.20
N ASP A 30 -38.05 24.89 2.11
CA ASP A 30 -39.47 24.59 2.26
C ASP A 30 -39.99 23.74 1.09
N ALA A 31 -39.57 24.06 -0.12
CA ALA A 31 -39.92 23.27 -1.30
C ALA A 31 -39.42 21.82 -1.22
N LEU A 32 -38.16 21.62 -0.79
CA LEU A 32 -37.61 20.29 -0.55
C LEU A 32 -38.35 19.53 0.53
N SER A 33 -38.72 20.21 1.63
CA SER A 33 -39.43 19.62 2.77
C SER A 33 -40.81 19.11 2.39
N ARG A 34 -41.53 19.72 1.44
CA ARG A 34 -42.84 19.24 0.94
C ARG A 34 -42.78 17.85 0.32
N TRP A 35 -41.57 17.42 -0.13
CA TRP A 35 -41.33 16.10 -0.72
C TRP A 35 -40.61 15.14 0.24
N GLU A 36 -40.73 15.37 1.54
CA GLU A 36 -40.10 14.58 2.59
C GLU A 36 -38.57 14.58 2.51
N ALA A 37 -38.00 15.57 1.82
CA ALA A 37 -36.55 15.74 1.76
C ALA A 37 -36.09 16.60 2.92
N LYS A 38 -35.04 16.16 3.62
CA LYS A 38 -34.44 16.88 4.74
C LYS A 38 -33.15 17.54 4.31
N VAL A 39 -33.13 18.87 4.27
CA VAL A 39 -31.90 19.64 4.01
C VAL A 39 -30.93 19.46 5.18
N LEU A 40 -29.70 19.16 4.86
CA LEU A 40 -28.60 19.01 5.82
C LEU A 40 -27.69 20.23 5.79
N HIS A 41 -27.29 20.67 4.61
CA HIS A 41 -26.39 21.81 4.42
C HIS A 41 -26.71 22.51 3.11
N SER A 42 -26.55 23.84 3.08
CA SER A 42 -26.57 24.65 1.85
C SER A 42 -25.38 25.58 1.84
N TYR A 43 -24.76 25.72 0.68
CA TYR A 43 -23.59 26.57 0.45
C TYR A 43 -23.77 27.37 -0.83
N ASN A 44 -23.39 28.63 -0.83
CA ASN A 44 -23.23 29.42 -2.05
C ASN A 44 -21.82 29.16 -2.61
N LEU A 45 -21.72 28.98 -3.92
CA LEU A 45 -20.50 28.62 -4.62
C LEU A 45 -19.99 29.82 -5.43
N LEU A 46 -18.70 29.85 -5.66
CA LEU A 46 -18.03 30.77 -6.57
C LEU A 46 -17.51 29.95 -7.76
N GLY A 47 -18.25 29.91 -8.86
CA GLY A 47 -17.89 29.13 -10.05
C GLY A 47 -19.05 28.97 -11.01
N ASP A 48 -19.10 27.87 -11.74
CA ASP A 48 -20.14 27.58 -12.75
C ASP A 48 -21.53 27.35 -12.12
N TRP A 49 -21.57 27.00 -10.85
CA TRP A 49 -22.79 26.82 -10.07
C TRP A 49 -22.85 27.85 -8.95
N ASP A 50 -24.04 28.38 -8.66
CA ASP A 50 -24.25 29.43 -7.67
C ASP A 50 -24.54 28.88 -6.27
N GLN A 51 -25.20 27.70 -6.18
CA GLN A 51 -25.55 27.09 -4.91
C GLN A 51 -25.43 25.56 -4.97
N MET A 52 -25.02 24.98 -3.83
CA MET A 52 -25.05 23.56 -3.56
C MET A 52 -25.88 23.28 -2.32
N THR A 53 -26.84 22.36 -2.41
CA THR A 53 -27.65 21.91 -1.28
C THR A 53 -27.48 20.41 -1.09
N VAL A 54 -27.10 19.97 0.13
CA VAL A 54 -26.99 18.57 0.52
C VAL A 54 -28.26 18.22 1.30
N PHE A 55 -28.97 17.16 0.86
CA PHE A 55 -30.22 16.75 1.49
C PHE A 55 -30.41 15.22 1.46
N ASP A 56 -31.16 14.70 2.41
CA ASP A 56 -31.60 13.30 2.43
C ASP A 56 -33.04 13.21 1.90
N ALA A 57 -33.35 12.21 1.06
CA ALA A 57 -34.69 11.94 0.56
C ALA A 57 -35.01 10.44 0.65
N PRO A 58 -36.31 10.05 0.73
CA PRO A 58 -36.70 8.64 0.85
C PRO A 58 -36.21 7.77 -0.32
N ASP A 59 -36.29 8.31 -1.54
CA ASP A 59 -35.91 7.63 -2.78
C ASP A 59 -35.55 8.62 -3.88
N ASN A 60 -35.04 8.12 -5.00
CA ASN A 60 -34.66 8.91 -6.18
C ASN A 60 -35.83 9.66 -6.79
N PHE A 61 -37.04 9.10 -6.74
CA PHE A 61 -38.22 9.74 -7.34
C PHE A 61 -38.63 10.99 -6.55
N LYS A 62 -38.65 10.90 -5.20
CA LYS A 62 -38.94 12.06 -4.34
C LYS A 62 -37.83 13.09 -4.42
N ALA A 63 -36.58 12.67 -4.47
CA ALA A 63 -35.45 13.59 -4.70
C ALA A 63 -35.58 14.35 -6.02
N TYR A 64 -35.91 13.65 -7.11
CA TYR A 64 -36.09 14.27 -8.43
C TYR A 64 -37.34 15.19 -8.45
N ARG A 65 -38.47 14.78 -7.89
CA ARG A 65 -39.69 15.61 -7.82
C ARG A 65 -39.48 16.88 -7.02
N ALA A 66 -38.67 16.86 -5.99
CA ALA A 66 -38.36 18.05 -5.22
C ALA A 66 -37.71 19.16 -6.07
N THR A 67 -37.02 18.81 -7.15
CA THR A 67 -36.38 19.78 -8.05
C THR A 67 -37.25 20.20 -9.25
N LEU A 68 -38.28 19.40 -9.57
CA LEU A 68 -39.27 19.77 -10.57
C LEU A 68 -40.36 20.70 -10.02
N ALA A 69 -40.31 21.04 -8.72
CA ALA A 69 -41.24 22.02 -8.15
C ALA A 69 -41.16 23.29 -9.03
N GLN A 70 -42.31 23.75 -9.51
CA GLN A 70 -42.45 24.84 -10.48
C GLN A 70 -41.68 26.12 -10.08
N GLU A 71 -41.34 26.24 -8.83
CA GLU A 71 -40.61 27.38 -8.25
C GLU A 71 -39.15 27.46 -8.72
N PHE A 72 -38.53 26.32 -9.10
CA PHE A 72 -37.13 26.30 -9.53
C PHE A 72 -36.96 26.39 -11.06
N GLY A 73 -37.83 25.78 -11.82
CA GLY A 73 -37.69 25.69 -13.29
C GLY A 73 -37.70 27.02 -14.06
N THR A 74 -38.21 28.08 -13.41
CA THR A 74 -38.24 29.45 -14.00
C THR A 74 -37.09 30.32 -13.49
N THR A 75 -36.45 29.96 -12.37
CA THR A 75 -35.47 30.83 -11.71
C THR A 75 -34.06 30.25 -11.74
N ALA A 76 -33.91 28.93 -11.86
CA ALA A 76 -32.62 28.25 -11.82
C ALA A 76 -32.61 26.97 -12.65
N GLU A 77 -31.47 26.66 -13.24
CA GLU A 77 -31.10 25.32 -13.70
C GLU A 77 -30.66 24.48 -12.52
N THR A 78 -31.13 23.24 -12.42
CA THR A 78 -30.82 22.35 -11.32
C THR A 78 -30.26 21.03 -11.80
N GLU A 79 -29.23 20.52 -11.13
CA GLU A 79 -28.68 19.18 -11.31
C GLU A 79 -28.72 18.42 -9.98
N ILE A 80 -29.23 17.18 -9.98
CA ILE A 80 -29.22 16.31 -8.81
C ILE A 80 -28.23 15.19 -9.00
N LEU A 81 -27.34 15.06 -8.03
CA LEU A 81 -26.33 14.04 -7.96
C LEU A 81 -26.63 13.12 -6.76
N PRO A 82 -26.97 11.84 -6.97
CA PRO A 82 -27.02 10.89 -5.88
C PRO A 82 -25.61 10.71 -5.31
N THR A 83 -25.47 10.76 -4.00
CA THR A 83 -24.19 10.54 -3.36
C THR A 83 -24.02 9.09 -2.96
N ILE A 84 -22.80 8.63 -2.98
CA ILE A 84 -22.40 7.38 -2.37
C ILE A 84 -21.48 7.69 -1.20
N ASP A 85 -21.68 7.01 -0.07
CA ASP A 85 -20.79 7.12 1.07
C ASP A 85 -19.35 6.79 0.65
N GLN A 86 -18.38 7.59 1.11
CA GLN A 86 -16.98 7.44 0.71
C GLN A 86 -16.44 6.06 1.04
N ASP A 87 -16.86 5.46 2.15
CA ASP A 87 -16.47 4.11 2.54
C ASP A 87 -17.11 3.04 1.64
N LEU A 88 -18.36 3.25 1.24
CA LEU A 88 -19.04 2.36 0.29
C LEU A 88 -18.42 2.49 -1.10
N PHE A 89 -18.12 3.70 -1.54
CA PHE A 89 -17.43 3.95 -2.81
C PHE A 89 -16.04 3.31 -2.84
N ALA A 90 -15.27 3.45 -1.75
CA ALA A 90 -13.98 2.77 -1.62
C ALA A 90 -14.11 1.24 -1.66
N LYS A 91 -15.19 0.68 -1.06
CA LYS A 91 -15.48 -0.76 -1.15
C LYS A 91 -15.82 -1.18 -2.58
N LEU A 92 -16.62 -0.40 -3.30
CA LEU A 92 -17.00 -0.68 -4.70
C LEU A 92 -15.77 -0.64 -5.61
N ILE A 93 -14.94 0.40 -5.52
CA ILE A 93 -13.68 0.48 -6.26
C ILE A 93 -12.77 -0.70 -5.89
N ALA A 94 -12.68 -1.05 -4.62
CA ALA A 94 -11.88 -2.19 -4.18
C ALA A 94 -12.41 -3.51 -4.76
N GLN A 95 -13.73 -3.68 -4.90
CA GLN A 95 -14.33 -4.84 -5.56
C GLN A 95 -14.07 -4.86 -7.07
N GLU A 96 -14.18 -3.74 -7.75
CA GLU A 96 -13.87 -3.62 -9.18
C GLU A 96 -12.38 -3.74 -9.46
N ALA A 97 -11.52 -3.18 -8.61
CA ALA A 97 -10.07 -3.34 -8.69
C ALA A 97 -9.61 -4.79 -8.44
N GLY A 98 -10.55 -5.70 -8.17
CA GLY A 98 -10.25 -7.12 -8.00
C GLY A 98 -9.39 -7.41 -6.78
N THR A 99 -9.51 -6.61 -5.70
CA THR A 99 -8.87 -6.92 -4.43
C THR A 99 -9.39 -8.26 -3.94
N VAL A 100 -8.55 -9.25 -4.09
CA VAL A 100 -8.83 -10.60 -3.64
C VAL A 100 -8.62 -10.59 -2.13
N GLY A 101 -9.70 -10.85 -1.38
CA GLY A 101 -9.62 -11.06 0.06
C GLY A 101 -8.68 -12.23 0.41
N PRO A 102 -8.48 -12.50 1.71
CA PRO A 102 -7.58 -13.57 2.14
C PRO A 102 -7.95 -14.90 1.49
N HIS A 103 -7.03 -15.47 0.73
CA HIS A 103 -7.15 -16.84 0.27
C HIS A 103 -6.81 -17.78 1.42
N THR A 104 -7.82 -18.20 2.19
CA THR A 104 -7.63 -19.06 3.37
C THR A 104 -6.91 -20.37 3.05
N TRP A 105 -7.10 -20.92 1.84
CA TRP A 105 -6.40 -22.10 1.35
C TRP A 105 -4.87 -21.88 1.22
N GLN A 106 -4.41 -20.65 1.08
CA GLN A 106 -2.99 -20.32 0.88
C GLN A 106 -2.09 -20.79 2.02
N ILE A 107 -2.60 -20.87 3.25
CA ILE A 107 -1.86 -21.34 4.42
C ILE A 107 -2.02 -22.85 4.67
N SER A 108 -2.81 -23.56 3.90
CA SER A 108 -2.99 -25.01 4.03
C SER A 108 -1.72 -25.79 3.71
N LEU A 109 -1.62 -27.00 4.22
CA LEU A 109 -0.44 -27.86 4.03
C LEU A 109 -0.19 -28.15 2.55
N TRP A 110 -1.24 -28.49 1.78
CA TRP A 110 -1.11 -28.77 0.35
C TRP A 110 -0.56 -27.57 -0.43
N ALA A 111 -1.05 -26.34 -0.11
CA ALA A 111 -0.57 -25.13 -0.76
C ALA A 111 0.88 -24.81 -0.41
N LYS A 112 1.30 -25.08 0.83
CA LYS A 112 2.71 -24.94 1.24
C LYS A 112 3.62 -25.93 0.53
N LEU A 113 3.19 -27.18 0.37
CA LEU A 113 3.94 -28.22 -0.38
C LEU A 113 4.04 -27.87 -1.88
N ALA A 114 2.94 -27.47 -2.51
CA ALA A 114 2.94 -27.03 -3.90
C ALA A 114 3.88 -25.81 -4.08
N ARG A 115 3.82 -24.85 -3.17
CA ARG A 115 4.69 -23.66 -3.19
C ARG A 115 6.17 -24.02 -3.03
N LEU A 116 6.50 -25.03 -2.24
CA LEU A 116 7.87 -25.49 -2.10
C LEU A 116 8.44 -25.97 -3.45
N ALA A 117 7.66 -26.75 -4.21
CA ALA A 117 8.05 -27.22 -5.54
C ALA A 117 8.20 -26.05 -6.53
N PHE A 118 7.22 -25.14 -6.57
CA PHE A 118 7.29 -23.95 -7.42
C PHE A 118 8.49 -23.06 -7.11
N ARG A 119 8.77 -22.84 -5.82
CA ARG A 119 9.93 -22.03 -5.40
C ARG A 119 11.24 -22.68 -5.74
N HIS A 120 11.35 -24.00 -5.56
CA HIS A 120 12.56 -24.74 -5.95
C HIS A 120 12.85 -24.58 -7.45
N HIS A 121 11.82 -24.76 -8.27
CA HIS A 121 11.92 -24.52 -9.71
C HIS A 121 12.31 -23.06 -10.02
N ALA A 122 11.63 -22.09 -9.42
CA ALA A 122 11.91 -20.66 -9.62
C ALA A 122 13.33 -20.27 -9.20
N TYR A 123 13.86 -20.82 -8.13
CA TYR A 123 15.24 -20.58 -7.73
C TYR A 123 16.24 -21.13 -8.73
N GLY A 124 15.98 -22.34 -9.25
CA GLY A 124 16.79 -22.98 -10.30
C GLY A 124 16.81 -22.17 -11.60
N GLN A 125 15.68 -21.57 -11.96
CA GLN A 125 15.55 -20.83 -13.22
C GLN A 125 15.99 -19.36 -13.12
N TRP A 126 15.79 -18.71 -11.96
CA TRP A 126 15.90 -17.24 -11.88
C TRP A 126 16.90 -16.74 -10.84
N VAL A 127 17.32 -17.56 -9.86
CA VAL A 127 18.28 -17.11 -8.84
C VAL A 127 19.65 -17.69 -9.10
N TYR A 128 19.79 -19.00 -9.08
CA TYR A 128 21.11 -19.65 -9.16
C TYR A 128 21.87 -19.42 -10.47
N PRO A 129 21.23 -19.30 -11.64
CA PRO A 129 21.98 -18.99 -12.87
C PRO A 129 22.52 -17.56 -12.92
N TYR A 130 21.84 -16.62 -12.30
CA TYR A 130 22.14 -15.18 -12.42
C TYR A 130 22.83 -14.59 -11.19
N CYS A 131 22.57 -15.10 -10.00
CA CYS A 131 23.21 -14.60 -8.77
C CYS A 131 24.51 -15.34 -8.51
N LYS A 132 25.62 -14.88 -9.08
CA LYS A 132 26.94 -15.53 -9.00
C LYS A 132 28.05 -14.51 -8.81
N PRO A 133 28.76 -14.51 -7.64
CA PRO A 133 28.45 -15.28 -6.44
C PRO A 133 27.16 -14.82 -5.75
N PHE A 134 26.54 -15.71 -4.98
CA PHE A 134 25.41 -15.38 -4.12
C PHE A 134 25.84 -15.46 -2.65
N THR A 135 26.01 -14.32 -2.01
CA THR A 135 26.47 -14.21 -0.61
C THR A 135 25.29 -14.00 0.31
N ILE A 136 25.21 -14.77 1.38
CA ILE A 136 24.16 -14.64 2.40
C ILE A 136 24.85 -14.55 3.75
N THR A 137 24.57 -13.49 4.51
CA THR A 137 25.15 -13.24 5.84
C THR A 137 24.08 -12.97 6.88
N GLY A 138 24.35 -13.26 8.15
CA GLY A 138 23.44 -13.00 9.26
C GLY A 138 22.25 -13.98 9.36
N ARG A 139 22.26 -15.12 8.64
CA ARG A 139 21.17 -16.09 8.68
C ARG A 139 20.91 -16.69 10.05
N GLU A 140 21.96 -16.79 10.89
CA GLU A 140 21.93 -17.26 12.28
C GLU A 140 21.07 -16.36 13.19
N LYS A 141 20.90 -15.08 12.87
CA LYS A 141 20.09 -14.11 13.63
C LYS A 141 18.61 -14.52 13.71
N PHE A 142 18.13 -15.32 12.77
CA PHE A 142 16.79 -15.90 12.87
C PHE A 142 16.64 -16.94 13.98
N ARG A 143 17.74 -17.45 14.59
CA ARG A 143 17.65 -18.46 15.65
C ARG A 143 16.96 -17.93 16.91
N SER A 144 17.11 -16.64 17.21
CA SER A 144 16.49 -15.97 18.35
C SER A 144 14.99 -15.64 18.14
N ILE A 145 14.46 -15.82 16.93
CA ILE A 145 13.09 -15.45 16.62
C ILE A 145 12.18 -16.65 16.85
N HIS A 146 11.37 -16.58 17.88
CA HIS A 146 10.36 -17.58 18.24
C HIS A 146 8.96 -17.02 17.89
N GLY A 147 8.39 -17.39 16.77
CA GLY A 147 7.08 -16.91 16.33
C GLY A 147 7.13 -16.17 14.97
N PRO A 148 6.05 -15.51 14.58
CA PRO A 148 6.01 -14.75 13.35
C PRO A 148 6.91 -13.52 13.41
N CYS A 149 7.43 -13.13 12.25
CA CYS A 149 8.22 -11.91 12.09
C CYS A 149 7.89 -11.23 10.76
N ILE A 150 8.24 -9.94 10.64
CA ILE A 150 8.15 -9.20 9.39
C ILE A 150 9.56 -8.96 8.88
N VAL A 151 9.88 -9.54 7.72
CA VAL A 151 11.15 -9.29 7.02
C VAL A 151 10.96 -8.09 6.11
N VAL A 152 11.84 -7.12 6.23
CA VAL A 152 11.84 -5.90 5.39
C VAL A 152 13.13 -5.82 4.61
N ALA A 153 13.07 -5.28 3.39
CA ALA A 153 14.27 -5.07 2.59
C ALA A 153 14.14 -3.81 1.72
N ASN A 154 15.27 -3.30 1.26
CA ASN A 154 15.33 -2.33 0.17
C ASN A 154 14.79 -2.93 -1.12
N HIS A 155 14.17 -2.11 -1.98
CA HIS A 155 13.50 -2.58 -3.19
C HIS A 155 14.06 -1.91 -4.44
N THR A 156 14.83 -2.66 -5.22
CA THR A 156 15.54 -2.14 -6.42
C THR A 156 15.21 -2.92 -7.70
N SER A 157 14.81 -4.19 -7.57
CA SER A 157 14.57 -5.09 -8.70
C SER A 157 13.31 -5.94 -8.53
N HIS A 158 12.79 -6.47 -9.62
CA HIS A 158 11.74 -7.49 -9.58
C HIS A 158 12.19 -8.82 -8.97
N MET A 159 13.50 -9.04 -8.93
CA MET A 159 14.10 -10.26 -8.36
C MET A 159 14.22 -10.21 -6.84
N ASP A 160 14.07 -9.02 -6.22
CA ASP A 160 14.31 -8.82 -4.79
C ASP A 160 13.52 -9.80 -3.92
N ALA A 161 12.22 -9.97 -4.19
CA ALA A 161 11.38 -10.87 -3.41
C ALA A 161 11.85 -12.33 -3.52
N LEU A 162 12.24 -12.77 -4.72
CA LEU A 162 12.67 -14.15 -4.97
C LEU A 162 14.03 -14.42 -4.32
N VAL A 163 14.97 -13.48 -4.45
CA VAL A 163 16.30 -13.56 -3.83
C VAL A 163 16.17 -13.52 -2.31
N LEU A 164 15.34 -12.63 -1.78
CA LEU A 164 15.08 -12.54 -0.36
C LEU A 164 14.49 -13.86 0.18
N HIS A 165 13.49 -14.43 -0.49
CA HIS A 165 12.98 -15.75 -0.15
C HIS A 165 14.08 -16.83 -0.12
N CYS A 166 14.95 -16.85 -1.14
CA CYS A 166 16.04 -17.83 -1.23
C CYS A 166 17.06 -17.67 -0.11
N SER A 167 17.29 -16.43 0.38
CA SER A 167 18.26 -16.14 1.43
C SER A 167 17.83 -16.55 2.84
N LEU A 168 16.53 -16.71 3.10
CA LEU A 168 16.01 -16.99 4.45
C LEU A 168 16.20 -18.45 4.85
N PRO A 169 16.27 -18.76 6.18
CA PRO A 169 16.30 -20.14 6.67
C PRO A 169 15.03 -20.92 6.31
N GLN A 170 15.13 -22.24 6.12
CA GLN A 170 14.00 -23.10 5.72
C GLN A 170 12.80 -22.98 6.66
N ARG A 171 13.03 -22.87 7.96
CA ARG A 171 11.98 -22.71 8.99
C ARG A 171 11.13 -21.46 8.72
N ILE A 172 11.76 -20.35 8.34
CA ILE A 172 11.08 -19.09 8.01
C ILE A 172 10.40 -19.18 6.63
N ARG A 173 11.13 -19.71 5.63
CA ARG A 173 10.62 -19.86 4.25
C ARG A 173 9.38 -20.72 4.15
N TRP A 174 9.23 -21.72 5.02
CA TRP A 174 8.08 -22.61 5.04
C TRP A 174 6.75 -21.89 5.21
N ASN A 175 6.72 -20.84 5.99
CA ASN A 175 5.50 -20.11 6.35
C ASN A 175 5.64 -18.60 6.16
N ILE A 176 6.21 -18.17 5.03
CA ILE A 176 6.40 -16.76 4.72
C ILE A 176 5.64 -16.34 3.46
N TYR A 177 5.07 -15.13 3.51
CA TYR A 177 4.24 -14.57 2.46
C TYR A 177 4.70 -13.15 2.14
N SER A 178 4.71 -12.80 0.84
CA SER A 178 5.23 -11.52 0.36
C SER A 178 4.11 -10.57 -0.04
N GLY A 179 4.15 -9.35 0.44
CA GLY A 179 3.26 -8.30 -0.02
C GLY A 179 3.56 -7.89 -1.46
N ALA A 180 2.53 -7.83 -2.29
CA ALA A 180 2.64 -7.39 -3.67
C ALA A 180 1.56 -6.36 -4.02
N ALA A 181 1.87 -5.38 -4.85
CA ALA A 181 0.96 -4.31 -5.25
C ALA A 181 -0.29 -4.88 -5.95
N ALA A 182 -1.47 -4.67 -5.35
CA ALA A 182 -2.73 -5.25 -5.82
C ALA A 182 -3.08 -4.77 -7.23
N ASP A 183 -2.89 -3.49 -7.50
CA ASP A 183 -3.12 -2.83 -8.78
C ASP A 183 -2.19 -3.31 -9.90
N ARG A 184 -1.20 -4.14 -9.60
CA ARG A 184 -0.28 -4.70 -10.59
C ARG A 184 -0.39 -6.22 -10.73
N TRP A 185 -0.48 -6.94 -9.61
CA TRP A 185 -0.34 -8.39 -9.56
C TRP A 185 -1.65 -9.14 -9.29
N PHE A 186 -2.71 -8.41 -8.91
CA PHE A 186 -3.99 -9.01 -8.54
C PHE A 186 -5.17 -8.49 -9.40
N ILE A 187 -4.90 -8.18 -10.67
CA ILE A 187 -5.92 -7.72 -11.61
C ILE A 187 -6.61 -8.94 -12.23
N LYS A 188 -7.95 -9.01 -12.08
CA LYS A 188 -8.76 -10.04 -12.74
C LYS A 188 -8.76 -9.86 -14.26
N GLY A 189 -8.89 -10.97 -15.01
CA GLY A 189 -9.02 -10.93 -16.47
C GLY A 189 -7.71 -10.85 -17.26
N ARG A 190 -6.55 -10.85 -16.60
CA ARG A 190 -5.27 -11.00 -17.28
C ARG A 190 -5.15 -12.40 -17.90
N LYS A 191 -4.60 -12.49 -19.14
CA LYS A 191 -4.43 -13.77 -19.84
C LYS A 191 -3.21 -14.54 -19.35
N GLU A 192 -2.17 -13.85 -18.91
CA GLU A 192 -0.92 -14.45 -18.47
C GLU A 192 -1.09 -15.19 -17.15
N LEU A 193 -0.73 -16.48 -17.12
CA LEU A 193 -0.85 -17.32 -15.93
C LEU A 193 -0.16 -16.72 -14.71
N VAL A 194 1.05 -16.21 -14.88
CA VAL A 194 1.85 -15.60 -13.80
C VAL A 194 1.22 -14.32 -13.22
N MET A 195 0.26 -13.71 -13.93
CA MET A 195 -0.46 -12.53 -13.47
C MET A 195 -1.81 -12.87 -12.82
N GLN A 196 -2.19 -14.14 -12.79
CA GLN A 196 -3.43 -14.56 -12.14
C GLN A 196 -3.29 -14.47 -10.61
N PRO A 197 -4.27 -13.88 -9.90
CA PRO A 197 -4.23 -13.73 -8.45
C PRO A 197 -3.99 -15.05 -7.70
N TRP A 198 -4.68 -16.13 -8.11
CA TRP A 198 -4.53 -17.44 -7.50
C TRP A 198 -3.12 -18.02 -7.71
N TYR A 199 -2.52 -17.82 -8.90
CA TYR A 199 -1.17 -18.28 -9.20
C TYR A 199 -0.14 -17.54 -8.35
N GLN A 200 -0.26 -16.21 -8.24
CA GLN A 200 0.61 -15.41 -7.38
C GLN A 200 0.53 -15.89 -5.92
N SER A 201 -0.67 -16.13 -5.42
CA SER A 201 -0.87 -16.62 -4.05
C SER A 201 -0.36 -18.06 -3.84
N LEU A 202 -0.52 -18.93 -4.83
CA LEU A 202 -0.07 -20.31 -4.75
C LEU A 202 1.44 -20.44 -4.94
N ALA A 203 1.95 -20.01 -6.09
CA ALA A 203 3.34 -20.26 -6.48
C ALA A 203 4.32 -19.39 -5.70
N MET A 204 4.05 -18.09 -5.62
CA MET A 204 4.94 -17.12 -4.99
C MET A 204 4.65 -16.89 -3.52
N GLY A 205 3.44 -17.26 -3.05
CA GLY A 205 2.97 -16.92 -1.70
C GLY A 205 2.78 -15.43 -1.51
N THR A 206 2.31 -14.74 -2.55
CA THR A 206 2.05 -13.31 -2.44
C THR A 206 0.65 -13.02 -1.93
N PHE A 207 0.50 -11.88 -1.28
CA PHE A 207 -0.78 -11.32 -0.88
C PHE A 207 -0.92 -9.88 -1.39
N PRO A 208 -2.15 -9.42 -1.70
CA PRO A 208 -2.36 -8.09 -2.22
C PRO A 208 -2.16 -7.02 -1.16
N ILE A 209 -1.39 -5.98 -1.50
CA ILE A 209 -1.33 -4.73 -0.74
C ILE A 209 -1.92 -3.62 -1.61
N GLN A 210 -3.01 -3.02 -1.15
CA GLN A 210 -3.63 -1.89 -1.82
C GLN A 210 -2.87 -0.61 -1.47
N ARG A 211 -2.20 -0.02 -2.46
CA ARG A 211 -1.48 1.24 -2.28
C ARG A 211 -2.49 2.39 -2.05
N GLY A 212 -2.32 3.12 -0.94
CA GLY A 212 -3.26 4.18 -0.55
C GLY A 212 -4.53 3.69 0.17
N GLY A 213 -4.69 2.38 0.40
CA GLY A 213 -5.88 1.78 1.02
C GLY A 213 -6.03 1.98 2.54
N GLY A 214 -5.19 2.81 3.17
CA GLY A 214 -5.28 3.09 4.61
C GLY A 214 -5.20 1.82 5.47
N SER A 215 -5.99 1.76 6.54
CA SER A 215 -6.01 0.62 7.47
C SER A 215 -6.48 -0.69 6.84
N ARG A 216 -7.33 -0.63 5.80
CA ARG A 216 -7.83 -1.82 5.07
C ARG A 216 -6.72 -2.56 4.32
N ALA A 217 -5.71 -1.85 3.84
CA ALA A 217 -4.56 -2.49 3.19
C ALA A 217 -3.80 -3.43 4.12
N LEU A 218 -3.98 -3.31 5.45
CA LEU A 218 -3.33 -4.11 6.46
C LEU A 218 -4.17 -5.32 6.95
N GLU A 219 -5.42 -5.49 6.51
CA GLU A 219 -6.29 -6.59 6.95
C GLU A 219 -5.72 -7.96 6.57
N TYR A 220 -5.27 -8.11 5.34
CA TYR A 220 -4.69 -9.37 4.88
C TYR A 220 -3.38 -9.73 5.62
N PRO A 221 -2.38 -8.84 5.71
CA PRO A 221 -1.17 -9.14 6.49
C PRO A 221 -1.44 -9.33 7.99
N ARG A 222 -2.42 -8.63 8.59
CA ARG A 222 -2.86 -8.90 9.98
C ARG A 222 -3.32 -10.34 10.14
N TRP A 223 -4.22 -10.77 9.24
CA TRP A 223 -4.75 -12.14 9.25
C TRP A 223 -3.61 -13.18 9.10
N LEU A 224 -2.63 -12.95 8.23
CA LEU A 224 -1.48 -13.85 8.09
C LEU A 224 -0.65 -13.93 9.38
N LEU A 225 -0.37 -12.80 10.03
CA LEU A 225 0.37 -12.77 11.30
C LEU A 225 -0.41 -13.48 12.41
N ASP A 226 -1.75 -13.32 12.49
CA ASP A 226 -2.62 -14.02 13.42
C ASP A 226 -2.62 -15.54 13.21
N LYS A 227 -2.34 -15.99 11.99
CA LYS A 227 -2.14 -17.42 11.67
C LYS A 227 -0.70 -17.91 11.87
N GLY A 228 0.15 -17.12 12.53
CA GLY A 228 1.55 -17.46 12.79
C GLY A 228 2.44 -17.44 11.56
N CYS A 229 2.02 -16.74 10.49
CA CYS A 229 2.81 -16.63 9.26
C CYS A 229 3.83 -15.48 9.36
N ASN A 230 4.97 -15.65 8.69
CA ASN A 230 5.95 -14.58 8.50
C ASN A 230 5.58 -13.74 7.26
N LEU A 231 5.99 -12.48 7.24
CA LEU A 231 5.75 -11.59 6.12
C LEU A 231 7.05 -11.09 5.50
N ILE A 232 7.03 -10.83 4.19
CA ILE A 232 7.99 -9.97 3.50
C ILE A 232 7.25 -8.73 3.04
N ILE A 233 7.73 -7.57 3.43
CA ILE A 233 7.18 -6.28 3.01
C ILE A 233 8.33 -5.35 2.63
N PHE A 234 8.21 -4.71 1.46
CA PHE A 234 9.12 -3.65 1.04
C PHE A 234 8.52 -2.31 1.49
N PRO A 235 9.08 -1.66 2.53
CA PRO A 235 8.44 -0.50 3.16
C PRO A 235 8.43 0.75 2.26
N GLU A 236 9.27 0.80 1.23
CA GLU A 236 9.28 1.85 0.22
C GLU A 236 7.97 1.87 -0.62
N GLY A 237 7.29 0.73 -0.76
CA GLY A 237 6.06 0.57 -1.55
C GLY A 237 6.25 0.65 -3.07
N THR A 238 7.41 1.06 -3.53
CA THR A 238 7.82 1.11 -4.95
C THR A 238 9.31 0.82 -5.07
N ARG A 239 9.76 0.40 -6.25
CA ARG A 239 11.20 0.21 -6.49
C ARG A 239 11.91 1.56 -6.54
N SER A 240 12.97 1.71 -5.75
CA SER A 240 13.85 2.87 -5.82
C SER A 240 14.63 2.89 -7.13
N THR A 241 14.71 4.07 -7.72
CA THR A 241 15.57 4.35 -8.90
C THR A 241 16.69 5.32 -8.58
N SER A 242 16.57 6.00 -7.44
CA SER A 242 17.56 6.97 -6.95
C SER A 242 18.76 6.29 -6.28
N ARG A 243 19.77 7.10 -5.95
CA ARG A 243 20.89 6.68 -5.11
C ARG A 243 20.52 6.65 -3.62
N SER A 244 19.44 7.32 -3.22
CA SER A 244 18.94 7.35 -1.85
C SER A 244 17.76 6.38 -1.67
N MET A 245 17.59 5.86 -0.46
CA MET A 245 16.42 5.08 -0.09
C MET A 245 15.18 5.98 -0.06
N ALA A 246 14.05 5.47 -0.56
CA ALA A 246 12.79 6.18 -0.49
C ALA A 246 12.24 6.22 0.95
N LYS A 247 11.39 7.20 1.24
CA LYS A 247 10.70 7.29 2.54
C LYS A 247 9.86 6.03 2.79
N PHE A 248 9.96 5.48 4.01
CA PHE A 248 9.20 4.30 4.39
C PHE A 248 7.75 4.65 4.75
N ARG A 249 6.85 3.76 4.38
CA ARG A 249 5.43 3.81 4.77
C ARG A 249 5.24 3.16 6.13
N HIS A 250 4.27 3.64 6.90
CA HIS A 250 4.01 3.20 8.27
C HIS A 250 3.41 1.78 8.40
N GLY A 251 3.00 1.14 7.29
CA GLY A 251 2.29 -0.14 7.34
C GLY A 251 3.03 -1.26 8.08
N VAL A 252 4.35 -1.34 7.94
CA VAL A 252 5.18 -2.34 8.66
C VAL A 252 5.17 -2.06 10.16
N SER A 253 5.36 -0.81 10.55
CA SER A 253 5.41 -0.39 11.96
C SER A 253 4.07 -0.62 12.66
N ILE A 254 2.96 -0.28 11.98
CA ILE A 254 1.61 -0.55 12.49
C ILE A 254 1.44 -2.04 12.77
N LEU A 255 1.75 -2.90 11.79
CA LEU A 255 1.63 -4.35 11.94
C LEU A 255 2.53 -4.90 13.06
N ALA A 256 3.78 -4.44 13.12
CA ALA A 256 4.74 -4.92 14.11
C ALA A 256 4.34 -4.56 15.54
N LEU A 257 3.89 -3.34 15.77
CA LEU A 257 3.42 -2.86 17.06
C LEU A 257 2.10 -3.54 17.48
N GLU A 258 1.12 -3.61 16.58
CA GLU A 258 -0.16 -4.27 16.86
C GLU A 258 -0.01 -5.75 17.20
N LYS A 259 0.87 -6.46 16.50
CA LYS A 259 1.05 -7.92 16.65
C LYS A 259 2.20 -8.27 17.59
N LYS A 260 2.91 -7.30 18.12
CA LYS A 260 4.10 -7.47 18.98
C LYS A 260 5.12 -8.43 18.35
N VAL A 261 5.36 -8.29 17.04
CA VAL A 261 6.30 -9.14 16.30
C VAL A 261 7.55 -8.37 15.91
N PRO A 262 8.73 -9.01 15.90
CA PRO A 262 9.96 -8.35 15.49
C PRO A 262 9.99 -8.07 13.99
N VAL A 263 10.72 -7.01 13.62
CA VAL A 263 11.06 -6.69 12.23
C VAL A 263 12.50 -7.08 11.99
N VAL A 264 12.75 -7.84 10.91
CA VAL A 264 14.09 -8.27 10.50
C VAL A 264 14.50 -7.52 9.24
N PRO A 265 15.40 -6.54 9.32
CA PRO A 265 15.90 -5.84 8.16
C PRO A 265 16.87 -6.73 7.37
N VAL A 266 16.75 -6.73 6.07
CA VAL A 266 17.68 -7.40 5.14
C VAL A 266 18.10 -6.41 4.06
N PHE A 267 19.39 -6.21 3.89
CA PHE A 267 19.91 -5.36 2.84
C PHE A 267 20.32 -6.21 1.64
N LEU A 268 19.78 -5.89 0.46
CA LEU A 268 20.06 -6.60 -0.79
C LEU A 268 21.03 -5.77 -1.64
N THR A 269 22.11 -6.41 -2.12
CA THR A 269 23.10 -5.80 -3.03
C THR A 269 23.10 -6.49 -4.38
N GLY A 270 23.59 -5.81 -5.42
CA GLY A 270 23.82 -6.35 -6.75
C GLY A 270 22.59 -6.47 -7.66
N LEU A 271 21.38 -6.48 -7.15
CA LEU A 271 20.16 -6.78 -7.92
C LEU A 271 19.75 -5.68 -8.93
N LYS A 272 20.16 -4.44 -8.70
CA LYS A 272 19.92 -3.34 -9.62
C LYS A 272 20.70 -3.52 -10.93
N GLN A 273 21.90 -4.07 -10.82
CA GLN A 273 22.80 -4.35 -11.95
C GLN A 273 22.33 -5.58 -12.75
N LEU A 274 21.84 -6.63 -12.07
CA LEU A 274 21.34 -7.83 -12.73
C LEU A 274 20.18 -7.54 -13.66
N ARG A 275 19.23 -6.72 -13.24
CA ARG A 275 18.06 -6.36 -14.03
C ARG A 275 17.72 -4.89 -13.87
N PRO A 276 18.33 -4.02 -14.69
CA PRO A 276 18.02 -2.60 -14.68
C PRO A 276 16.54 -2.32 -14.96
N LYS A 277 16.03 -1.22 -14.42
CA LYS A 277 14.62 -0.81 -14.64
C LYS A 277 14.40 -0.57 -16.14
N GLY A 278 13.38 -1.24 -16.71
CA GLY A 278 13.04 -1.16 -18.13
C GLY A 278 13.67 -2.27 -18.99
N SER A 279 14.72 -2.97 -18.50
CA SER A 279 15.28 -4.12 -19.22
C SER A 279 14.42 -5.37 -19.08
N ARG A 280 14.30 -6.14 -20.18
CA ARG A 280 13.77 -7.50 -20.19
C ARG A 280 14.87 -8.54 -19.93
N GLU A 281 16.10 -8.19 -20.16
CA GLU A 281 17.27 -9.05 -20.00
C GLU A 281 17.74 -9.08 -18.56
N ILE A 282 18.27 -10.21 -18.13
CA ILE A 282 18.89 -10.44 -16.84
C ILE A 282 20.34 -10.84 -17.07
N PHE A 283 21.26 -10.09 -16.47
CA PHE A 283 22.69 -10.32 -16.57
C PHE A 283 23.19 -11.04 -15.30
N PRO A 284 24.04 -12.06 -15.43
CA PRO A 284 24.67 -12.67 -14.27
C PRO A 284 25.59 -11.70 -13.54
N GLY A 285 25.61 -11.79 -12.21
CA GLY A 285 26.49 -10.94 -11.41
C GLY A 285 26.43 -11.26 -9.91
N PRO A 286 27.31 -10.61 -9.11
CA PRO A 286 27.32 -10.80 -7.68
C PRO A 286 26.06 -10.25 -7.02
N VAL A 287 25.52 -11.02 -6.08
CA VAL A 287 24.33 -10.65 -5.29
C VAL A 287 24.57 -10.97 -3.83
N GLY A 288 24.21 -10.04 -2.95
CA GLY A 288 24.26 -10.21 -1.51
C GLY A 288 22.88 -10.08 -0.87
N ALA A 289 22.65 -10.87 0.17
CA ALA A 289 21.53 -10.72 1.09
C ALA A 289 22.08 -10.67 2.53
N HIS A 290 22.05 -9.49 3.14
CA HIS A 290 22.71 -9.18 4.40
C HIS A 290 21.67 -8.95 5.48
N ILE A 291 21.44 -9.97 6.32
CA ILE A 291 20.41 -9.97 7.37
C ILE A 291 20.99 -9.21 8.56
N GLN A 292 20.29 -8.13 8.96
CA GLN A 292 20.63 -7.29 10.09
C GLN A 292 19.99 -7.82 11.37
N ASP A 293 20.31 -7.19 12.53
CA ASP A 293 19.73 -7.58 13.80
C ASP A 293 18.21 -7.37 13.83
N PRO A 294 17.44 -8.30 14.39
CA PRO A 294 16.02 -8.14 14.57
C PRO A 294 15.70 -6.93 15.45
N ILE A 295 14.74 -6.12 15.03
CA ILE A 295 14.26 -4.96 15.77
C ILE A 295 13.04 -5.39 16.58
N TYR A 296 13.15 -5.26 17.90
CA TYR A 296 12.07 -5.41 18.87
C TYR A 296 11.67 -4.01 19.34
N PHE A 297 10.38 -3.74 19.41
CA PHE A 297 9.90 -2.42 19.80
C PHE A 297 9.55 -2.43 21.29
N PRO A 298 10.10 -1.51 22.11
CA PRO A 298 9.68 -1.31 23.48
C PRO A 298 8.19 -1.00 23.59
N GLU A 299 7.61 -1.31 24.74
CA GLU A 299 6.21 -0.94 24.99
C GLU A 299 6.05 0.59 25.02
N GLY A 300 5.00 1.09 24.38
CA GLY A 300 4.79 2.52 24.22
C GLY A 300 5.48 3.17 23.02
N THR A 301 6.25 2.39 22.22
CA THR A 301 6.83 2.92 20.96
C THR A 301 5.72 3.37 20.01
N GLU A 302 5.80 4.60 19.51
CA GLU A 302 4.86 5.14 18.54
C GLU A 302 5.20 4.72 17.10
N VAL A 303 4.17 4.71 16.22
CA VAL A 303 4.31 4.30 14.81
C VAL A 303 5.39 5.09 14.04
N PRO A 304 5.48 6.42 14.17
CA PRO A 304 6.53 7.19 13.49
C PRO A 304 7.93 6.81 13.95
N GLU A 305 8.09 6.58 15.26
CA GLU A 305 9.37 6.16 15.86
C GLU A 305 9.78 4.77 15.39
N ALA A 306 8.87 3.80 15.45
CA ALA A 306 9.12 2.46 14.92
C ALA A 306 9.49 2.49 13.43
N THR A 307 8.84 3.34 12.63
CA THR A 307 9.17 3.52 11.21
C THR A 307 10.58 4.08 11.04
N ARG A 308 10.97 5.04 11.87
CA ARG A 308 12.32 5.61 11.86
C ARG A 308 13.36 4.56 12.23
N MET A 309 13.14 3.77 13.29
CA MET A 309 14.06 2.69 13.70
C MET A 309 14.31 1.71 12.53
N ILE A 310 13.25 1.30 11.81
CA ILE A 310 13.38 0.40 10.66
C ILE A 310 14.14 1.08 9.52
N TYR A 311 13.81 2.34 9.23
CA TYR A 311 14.49 3.12 8.20
C TYR A 311 15.98 3.29 8.50
N ASP A 312 16.31 3.71 9.71
CA ASP A 312 17.70 3.98 10.14
C ASP A 312 18.56 2.71 10.08
N SER A 313 18.00 1.56 10.46
CA SER A 313 18.69 0.26 10.37
C SER A 313 19.12 -0.05 8.91
N LEU A 314 18.23 0.11 7.94
CA LEU A 314 18.58 -0.15 6.53
C LEU A 314 19.39 0.99 5.91
N ASN A 315 19.10 2.24 6.29
CA ASN A 315 19.82 3.41 5.76
C ASN A 315 21.27 3.45 6.22
N ALA A 316 21.57 3.01 7.43
CA ALA A 316 22.95 2.87 7.91
C ALA A 316 23.76 1.90 7.03
N VAL A 317 23.17 0.77 6.64
CA VAL A 317 23.81 -0.19 5.71
C VAL A 317 23.94 0.42 4.32
N HIS A 318 22.88 1.09 3.83
CA HIS A 318 22.89 1.76 2.54
C HIS A 318 23.99 2.82 2.43
N THR A 319 24.18 3.61 3.47
CA THR A 319 25.25 4.64 3.52
C THR A 319 26.62 4.00 3.47
N ARG A 320 26.87 2.94 4.26
CA ARG A 320 28.13 2.18 4.23
C ARG A 320 28.41 1.58 2.86
N VAL A 321 27.41 0.97 2.23
CA VAL A 321 27.54 0.40 0.89
C VAL A 321 27.86 1.46 -0.17
N ASN A 322 27.23 2.62 -0.10
CA ASN A 322 27.53 3.72 -1.01
C ASN A 322 28.97 4.26 -0.85
N GLN A 323 29.49 4.22 0.36
CA GLN A 323 30.83 4.74 0.67
C GLN A 323 31.94 3.72 0.42
N TYR A 324 31.69 2.44 0.75
CA TYR A 324 32.75 1.42 0.79
C TYR A 324 32.50 0.21 -0.11
N GLY A 325 31.39 0.21 -0.89
CA GLY A 325 31.02 -0.90 -1.75
C GLY A 325 30.18 -1.98 -1.08
N ASP A 326 29.78 -2.97 -1.88
CA ASP A 326 28.80 -4.00 -1.47
C ASP A 326 29.27 -4.85 -0.26
N GLU A 327 30.57 -5.00 -0.06
CA GLU A 327 31.13 -5.71 1.10
C GLU A 327 30.76 -5.08 2.45
N ALA A 328 30.54 -3.75 2.45
CA ALA A 328 30.15 -3.00 3.64
C ALA A 328 28.69 -3.30 4.07
N ALA A 329 27.92 -4.07 3.30
CA ALA A 329 26.61 -4.57 3.70
C ALA A 329 26.68 -5.70 4.75
N HIS A 330 27.86 -6.35 4.92
CA HIS A 330 28.01 -7.40 5.91
C HIS A 330 27.71 -6.87 7.33
N PRO A 331 26.93 -7.57 8.16
CA PRO A 331 26.56 -7.09 9.49
C PRO A 331 27.75 -6.83 10.41
N ASP A 332 28.80 -7.64 10.28
CA ASP A 332 30.03 -7.53 11.10
C ASP A 332 31.11 -6.65 10.45
N TRP A 333 30.81 -6.00 9.33
CA TRP A 333 31.79 -5.14 8.65
C TRP A 333 32.22 -3.97 9.55
N ARG A 334 33.51 -3.64 9.50
CA ARG A 334 34.09 -2.49 10.19
C ARG A 334 34.85 -1.62 9.18
N PRO A 335 34.80 -0.29 9.31
CA PRO A 335 35.57 0.59 8.45
C PRO A 335 37.07 0.32 8.57
N PRO A 336 37.85 0.48 7.51
CA PRO A 336 39.31 0.40 7.56
C PRO A 336 39.87 1.34 8.64
N ALA A 337 40.97 0.92 9.29
CA ALA A 337 41.64 1.75 10.28
C ALA A 337 42.05 3.08 9.62
N GLY A 338 41.65 4.21 10.19
CA GLY A 338 41.87 5.56 9.67
C GLY A 338 40.73 6.17 8.84
N ALA A 339 39.63 5.45 8.61
CA ALA A 339 38.44 5.98 7.93
C ALA A 339 37.44 6.66 8.90
N GLY A 340 37.84 7.01 10.10
CA GLY A 340 37.02 7.67 11.12
C GLY A 340 37.29 9.16 11.23
N GLU A 341 36.23 9.96 11.44
CA GLU A 341 36.13 11.36 11.89
C GLU A 341 35.94 12.48 10.86
N GLY A 342 35.73 12.17 9.57
CA GLY A 342 35.51 13.23 8.55
C GLY A 342 34.09 13.44 8.02
N ALA A 343 33.06 12.70 8.48
CA ALA A 343 31.71 12.78 7.89
C ALA A 343 30.60 13.02 8.93
N SER A 344 30.80 14.05 9.77
CA SER A 344 29.70 14.67 10.52
C SER A 344 29.27 15.93 9.79
N ALA A 345 27.96 15.97 9.44
CA ALA A 345 27.21 17.16 9.05
C ALA A 345 27.60 17.87 7.73
N ALA A 346 26.83 17.59 6.68
CA ALA A 346 26.44 18.65 5.75
C ALA A 346 24.97 19.02 6.06
N PRO A 347 24.66 20.31 6.28
CA PRO A 347 23.33 20.78 6.60
C PRO A 347 22.48 21.00 5.35
N ALA A 348 21.13 21.03 5.58
CA ALA A 348 19.99 21.48 4.79
C ALA A 348 19.58 20.63 3.57
#